data_28be36c17ff26980600077fffd728fec
#
_entry.id   28be36c17ff26980600077fffd728fec
#
_cell.length_a   1.000
_cell.length_b   1.000
_cell.length_c   1.000
_cell.angle_alpha   90.00
_cell.angle_beta   90.00
_cell.angle_gamma   90.00
#
_symmetry.space_group_name_H-M   'P 1'
#
loop_
_entity.id
_entity.type
_entity.pdbx_description
1 polymer ?
#
loop_
_entity_poly.entity_id
_entity_poly.type
_entity_poly.pdbx_seq_one_letter_code
_entity_poly.pdbx_strand_id
1 'polypeptide(L)'
;PLGVPSRMNVGQILETHMGWAARNLGKSIDLSLQEYRRSGDMSPVQDAMKIAYGDELYDEVLKDMPKDNFLEAAGNVTKGVPIATPVFDGAKEANVDDALIRAGLDVTGQSVVYDGRSGEKFARPVTVGMKYILKLHHLVDEKIHARSIGPYSLVTQQPLGGKAQFGGQRFGEMEVWALEAYGAAYTCLLYTSPSPRDQ
;
A
#
# COMPACT_ATOMS: atom_id res chain seq x y z
N PRO A 1 2.54 -11.42 -7.53
CA PRO A 1 2.26 -12.19 -6.32
C PRO A 1 2.88 -11.50 -5.09
N LEU A 2 2.08 -11.35 -4.03
CA LEU A 2 2.51 -10.61 -2.84
C LEU A 2 3.27 -11.48 -1.81
N GLY A 3 3.57 -12.73 -2.13
CA GLY A 3 4.25 -13.66 -1.22
C GLY A 3 3.42 -14.02 0.03
N VAL A 4 2.10 -13.95 -0.05
CA VAL A 4 1.18 -14.26 1.05
C VAL A 4 1.36 -15.67 1.61
N PRO A 5 1.53 -16.74 0.81
CA PRO A 5 1.68 -18.08 1.33
C PRO A 5 2.90 -18.28 2.23
N SER A 6 4.01 -17.59 1.91
CA SER A 6 5.25 -17.68 2.70
C SER A 6 5.25 -16.78 3.94
N ARG A 7 4.41 -15.75 3.97
CA ARG A 7 4.36 -14.76 5.06
C ARG A 7 3.12 -14.88 5.95
N MET A 8 2.19 -15.76 5.62
CA MET A 8 0.98 -16.08 6.39
C MET A 8 0.10 -14.88 6.76
N ASN A 9 0.20 -13.77 6.05
CA ASN A 9 -0.56 -12.55 6.30
C ASN A 9 -1.88 -12.54 5.51
N VAL A 10 -2.81 -13.40 5.89
CA VAL A 10 -4.13 -13.60 5.24
C VAL A 10 -4.97 -12.33 5.21
N GLY A 11 -4.81 -11.45 6.20
CA GLY A 11 -5.51 -10.16 6.24
C GLY A 11 -5.35 -9.30 4.97
N GLN A 12 -4.26 -9.46 4.23
CA GLN A 12 -4.09 -8.77 2.94
C GLN A 12 -5.09 -9.22 1.88
N ILE A 13 -5.49 -10.48 1.88
CA ILE A 13 -6.47 -11.02 0.94
C ILE A 13 -7.86 -10.46 1.27
N LEU A 14 -8.23 -10.48 2.55
CA LEU A 14 -9.49 -9.92 3.03
C LEU A 14 -9.59 -8.42 2.73
N GLU A 15 -8.52 -7.66 2.97
CA GLU A 15 -8.41 -6.24 2.59
C GLU A 15 -8.62 -6.03 1.09
N THR A 16 -8.02 -6.87 0.26
CA THR A 16 -8.13 -6.79 -1.20
C THR A 16 -9.57 -7.06 -1.67
N HIS A 17 -10.23 -8.06 -1.10
CA HIS A 17 -11.64 -8.37 -1.38
C HIS A 17 -12.55 -7.21 -0.97
N MET A 18 -12.42 -6.72 0.26
CA MET A 18 -13.21 -5.60 0.76
C MET A 18 -12.97 -4.32 -0.06
N GLY A 19 -11.73 -4.04 -0.41
CA GLY A 19 -11.38 -2.90 -1.27
C GLY A 19 -11.99 -3.01 -2.67
N TRP A 20 -12.09 -4.22 -3.22
CA TRP A 20 -12.73 -4.43 -4.51
C TRP A 20 -14.25 -4.22 -4.43
N ALA A 21 -14.89 -4.73 -3.38
CA ALA A 21 -16.31 -4.47 -3.11
C ALA A 21 -16.58 -2.96 -2.94
N ALA A 22 -15.81 -2.27 -2.11
CA ALA A 22 -15.93 -0.83 -1.89
C ALA A 22 -15.79 0.00 -3.17
N ARG A 23 -14.85 -0.38 -4.03
CA ARG A 23 -14.64 0.27 -5.33
C ARG A 23 -15.83 0.09 -6.26
N ASN A 24 -16.40 -1.11 -6.34
CA ASN A 24 -17.52 -1.39 -7.22
C ASN A 24 -18.82 -0.77 -6.72
N LEU A 25 -19.06 -0.75 -5.41
CA LEU A 25 -20.16 0.01 -4.81
C LEU A 25 -20.07 1.50 -5.14
N GLY A 26 -18.89 2.11 -5.03
CA GLY A 26 -18.68 3.50 -5.42
C GLY A 26 -18.95 3.74 -6.92
N LYS A 27 -18.57 2.82 -7.79
CA LYS A 27 -18.85 2.87 -9.22
C LYS A 27 -20.36 2.77 -9.52
N SER A 28 -21.07 1.95 -8.78
CA SER A 28 -22.53 1.85 -8.88
C SER A 28 -23.21 3.20 -8.53
N ILE A 29 -22.76 3.84 -7.45
CA ILE A 29 -23.23 5.16 -7.05
C ILE A 29 -22.92 6.22 -8.14
N ASP A 30 -21.73 6.19 -8.74
CA ASP A 30 -21.37 7.10 -9.82
C ASP A 30 -22.31 6.95 -11.04
N LEU A 31 -22.61 5.71 -11.43
CA LEU A 31 -23.56 5.43 -12.52
C LEU A 31 -24.96 5.98 -12.20
N SER A 32 -25.44 5.77 -10.97
CA SER A 32 -26.74 6.30 -10.52
C SER A 32 -26.75 7.83 -10.47
N LEU A 33 -25.64 8.48 -10.10
CA LEU A 33 -25.50 9.94 -10.16
C LEU A 33 -25.51 10.47 -11.61
N GLN A 34 -24.92 9.77 -12.55
CA GLN A 34 -24.98 10.12 -13.97
C GLN A 34 -26.40 9.99 -14.51
N GLU A 35 -27.13 8.98 -14.09
CA GLU A 35 -28.52 8.80 -14.42
C GLU A 35 -29.41 9.90 -13.83
N TYR A 36 -29.19 10.25 -12.56
CA TYR A 36 -29.84 11.40 -11.91
C TYR A 36 -29.61 12.71 -12.69
N ARG A 37 -28.41 12.96 -13.17
CA ARG A 37 -28.10 14.16 -13.97
C ARG A 37 -28.86 14.21 -15.30
N ARG A 38 -29.30 13.06 -15.83
CA ARG A 38 -30.07 12.95 -17.07
C ARG A 38 -31.57 12.99 -16.85
N SER A 39 -32.05 12.25 -15.85
CA SER A 39 -33.50 12.06 -15.59
C SER A 39 -34.07 13.04 -14.55
N GLY A 40 -33.21 13.49 -13.60
CA GLY A 40 -33.65 14.25 -12.43
C GLY A 40 -34.28 13.40 -11.32
N ASP A 41 -34.36 12.07 -11.50
CA ASP A 41 -34.90 11.14 -10.52
C ASP A 41 -33.84 10.72 -9.49
N MET A 42 -34.16 10.89 -8.21
CA MET A 42 -33.26 10.54 -7.10
C MET A 42 -33.32 9.07 -6.66
N SER A 43 -34.37 8.35 -7.06
CA SER A 43 -34.58 6.97 -6.61
C SER A 43 -33.35 6.08 -6.86
N PRO A 44 -32.69 6.07 -8.04
CA PRO A 44 -31.55 5.23 -8.29
C PRO A 44 -30.33 5.54 -7.37
N VAL A 45 -30.17 6.82 -7.02
CA VAL A 45 -29.06 7.23 -6.12
C VAL A 45 -29.36 6.80 -4.68
N GLN A 46 -30.59 6.93 -4.24
CA GLN A 46 -31.03 6.48 -2.92
C GLN A 46 -30.86 4.97 -2.76
N ASP A 47 -31.29 4.20 -3.76
CA ASP A 47 -31.16 2.75 -3.77
C ASP A 47 -29.68 2.32 -3.77
N ALA A 48 -28.85 2.96 -4.57
CA ALA A 48 -27.40 2.67 -4.60
C ALA A 48 -26.71 2.99 -3.26
N MET A 49 -27.06 4.11 -2.62
CA MET A 49 -26.57 4.48 -1.29
C MET A 49 -27.05 3.51 -0.21
N LYS A 50 -28.30 3.07 -0.30
CA LYS A 50 -28.88 2.09 0.61
C LYS A 50 -28.20 0.73 0.49
N ILE A 51 -27.90 0.26 -0.70
CA ILE A 51 -27.13 -0.96 -0.95
C ILE A 51 -25.72 -0.82 -0.37
N ALA A 52 -25.07 0.33 -0.52
CA ALA A 52 -23.71 0.55 -0.08
C ALA A 52 -23.56 0.59 1.44
N TYR A 53 -24.43 1.32 2.12
CA TYR A 53 -24.35 1.55 3.57
C TYR A 53 -25.22 0.61 4.41
N GLY A 54 -26.18 -0.07 3.78
CA GLY A 54 -27.18 -0.89 4.46
C GLY A 54 -28.38 -0.09 4.98
N ASP A 55 -29.46 -0.82 5.30
CA ASP A 55 -30.74 -0.22 5.68
C ASP A 55 -30.64 0.60 6.97
N GLU A 56 -29.95 0.09 7.98
CA GLU A 56 -29.84 0.71 9.31
C GLU A 56 -29.15 2.09 9.22
N LEU A 57 -27.97 2.17 8.65
CA LEU A 57 -27.22 3.42 8.50
C LEU A 57 -27.89 4.40 7.55
N TYR A 58 -28.55 3.90 6.52
CA TYR A 58 -29.31 4.72 5.60
C TYR A 58 -30.48 5.41 6.30
N ASP A 59 -31.28 4.66 7.07
CA ASP A 59 -32.45 5.19 7.77
C ASP A 59 -32.06 6.14 8.92
N GLU A 60 -30.93 5.89 9.59
CA GLU A 60 -30.47 6.70 10.73
C GLU A 60 -29.83 8.03 10.30
N VAL A 61 -29.05 8.05 9.23
CA VAL A 61 -28.21 9.22 8.89
C VAL A 61 -28.57 9.86 7.55
N LEU A 62 -28.85 9.06 6.53
CA LEU A 62 -28.95 9.57 5.15
C LEU A 62 -30.36 9.98 4.75
N LYS A 63 -31.37 9.38 5.33
CA LYS A 63 -32.80 9.59 4.96
C LYS A 63 -33.28 11.01 5.23
N ASP A 64 -32.88 11.58 6.35
CA ASP A 64 -33.34 12.92 6.79
C ASP A 64 -32.37 14.03 6.33
N MET A 65 -31.39 13.70 5.50
CA MET A 65 -30.41 14.66 5.01
C MET A 65 -31.00 15.58 3.93
N PRO A 66 -30.70 16.90 3.93
CA PRO A 66 -31.08 17.80 2.84
C PRO A 66 -30.55 17.29 1.49
N LYS A 67 -31.33 17.48 0.44
CA LYS A 67 -31.03 16.96 -0.90
C LYS A 67 -29.63 17.32 -1.41
N ASP A 68 -29.22 18.56 -1.19
CA ASP A 68 -27.90 19.04 -1.65
C ASP A 68 -26.76 18.35 -0.93
N ASN A 69 -26.88 18.19 0.39
CA ASN A 69 -25.89 17.50 1.21
C ASN A 69 -25.83 15.99 0.87
N PHE A 70 -26.98 15.37 0.57
CA PHE A 70 -27.06 13.98 0.15
C PHE A 70 -26.33 13.76 -1.20
N LEU A 71 -26.54 14.66 -2.16
CA LEU A 71 -25.85 14.58 -3.45
C LEU A 71 -24.35 14.84 -3.33
N GLU A 72 -23.93 15.74 -2.45
CA GLU A 72 -22.53 15.95 -2.13
C GLU A 72 -21.90 14.71 -1.49
N ALA A 73 -22.58 14.12 -0.50
CA ALA A 73 -22.15 12.87 0.14
C ALA A 73 -22.01 11.74 -0.88
N ALA A 74 -23.00 11.55 -1.75
CA ALA A 74 -22.95 10.58 -2.84
C ALA A 74 -21.79 10.88 -3.81
N GLY A 75 -21.52 12.14 -4.13
CA GLY A 75 -20.41 12.57 -4.98
C GLY A 75 -19.04 12.22 -4.39
N ASN A 76 -18.89 12.32 -3.08
CA ASN A 76 -17.63 12.03 -2.39
C ASN A 76 -17.25 10.54 -2.41
N VAL A 77 -18.22 9.64 -2.50
CA VAL A 77 -17.99 8.17 -2.46
C VAL A 77 -17.93 7.50 -3.85
N THR A 78 -18.01 8.26 -4.93
CA THR A 78 -17.97 7.73 -6.31
C THR A 78 -16.69 6.97 -6.63
N LYS A 79 -15.57 7.33 -6.01
CA LYS A 79 -14.28 6.64 -6.19
C LYS A 79 -14.15 5.35 -5.39
N GLY A 80 -15.03 5.14 -4.42
CA GLY A 80 -15.08 3.99 -3.54
C GLY A 80 -15.68 4.38 -2.19
N VAL A 81 -16.46 3.48 -1.63
CA VAL A 81 -17.09 3.67 -0.31
C VAL A 81 -16.02 3.48 0.77
N PRO A 82 -15.78 4.46 1.67
CA PRO A 82 -14.84 4.27 2.76
C PRO A 82 -15.39 3.27 3.77
N ILE A 83 -14.59 2.27 4.08
CA ILE A 83 -14.93 1.23 5.08
C ILE A 83 -13.86 1.27 6.15
N ALA A 84 -14.29 1.36 7.41
CA ALA A 84 -13.41 1.31 8.56
C ALA A 84 -13.98 0.36 9.61
N THR A 85 -13.11 -0.37 10.30
CA THR A 85 -13.48 -1.25 11.40
C THR A 85 -12.61 -0.92 12.62
N PRO A 86 -13.13 -1.10 13.86
CA PRO A 86 -12.32 -1.01 15.07
C PRO A 86 -11.18 -2.04 15.04
N VAL A 87 -10.09 -1.73 15.72
CA VAL A 87 -8.87 -2.57 15.72
C VAL A 87 -9.13 -3.96 16.31
N PHE A 88 -9.98 -4.04 17.35
CA PHE A 88 -10.27 -5.30 18.06
C PHE A 88 -11.61 -5.93 17.70
N ASP A 89 -12.42 -5.27 16.90
CA ASP A 89 -13.70 -5.78 16.38
C ASP A 89 -13.74 -5.57 14.86
N GLY A 90 -12.83 -6.24 14.20
CA GLY A 90 -12.69 -6.19 12.74
C GLY A 90 -13.81 -6.93 12.01
N ALA A 91 -13.90 -6.70 10.70
CA ALA A 91 -14.85 -7.39 9.85
C ALA A 91 -14.60 -8.91 9.87
N LYS A 92 -15.68 -9.66 10.00
CA LYS A 92 -15.68 -11.14 9.90
C LYS A 92 -15.76 -11.53 8.42
N GLU A 93 -15.39 -12.77 8.10
CA GLU A 93 -15.47 -13.31 6.74
C GLU A 93 -16.86 -13.12 6.11
N ALA A 94 -17.92 -13.39 6.88
CA ALA A 94 -19.29 -13.18 6.43
C ALA A 94 -19.59 -11.73 6.02
N ASN A 95 -19.00 -10.74 6.69
CA ASN A 95 -19.19 -9.33 6.32
C ASN A 95 -18.50 -9.00 5.00
N VAL A 96 -17.37 -9.65 4.70
CA VAL A 96 -16.66 -9.50 3.42
C VAL A 96 -17.47 -10.12 2.29
N ASP A 97 -18.02 -11.31 2.51
CA ASP A 97 -18.87 -12.02 1.55
C ASP A 97 -20.13 -11.21 1.22
N ASP A 98 -20.80 -10.68 2.23
CA ASP A 98 -21.96 -9.79 2.06
C ASP A 98 -21.62 -8.54 1.26
N ALA A 99 -20.46 -7.94 1.53
CA ALA A 99 -20.02 -6.75 0.79
C ALA A 99 -19.75 -7.08 -0.69
N LEU A 100 -19.16 -8.24 -1.00
CA LEU A 100 -18.95 -8.71 -2.37
C LEU A 100 -20.29 -8.96 -3.09
N ILE A 101 -21.24 -9.59 -2.42
CA ILE A 101 -22.58 -9.86 -2.98
C ILE A 101 -23.32 -8.54 -3.27
N ARG A 102 -23.30 -7.58 -2.33
CA ARG A 102 -23.90 -6.24 -2.52
C ARG A 102 -23.25 -5.49 -3.70
N ALA A 103 -21.95 -5.67 -3.89
CA ALA A 103 -21.23 -5.08 -5.01
C ALA A 103 -21.46 -5.80 -6.35
N GLY A 104 -22.24 -6.91 -6.38
CA GLY A 104 -22.49 -7.71 -7.58
C GLY A 104 -21.28 -8.50 -8.05
N LEU A 105 -20.38 -8.85 -7.13
CA LEU A 105 -19.15 -9.60 -7.39
C LEU A 105 -19.29 -11.05 -6.94
N ASP A 106 -18.39 -11.90 -7.45
CA ASP A 106 -18.27 -13.29 -7.00
C ASP A 106 -17.70 -13.31 -5.57
N VAL A 107 -18.27 -14.14 -4.71
CA VAL A 107 -17.84 -14.36 -3.32
C VAL A 107 -16.38 -14.79 -3.25
N THR A 108 -15.87 -15.48 -4.27
CA THR A 108 -14.44 -15.85 -4.35
C THR A 108 -13.50 -14.67 -4.50
N GLY A 109 -13.99 -13.47 -4.80
CA GLY A 109 -13.19 -12.27 -5.07
C GLY A 109 -12.30 -12.39 -6.30
N GLN A 110 -12.53 -13.41 -7.14
CA GLN A 110 -11.74 -13.65 -8.34
C GLN A 110 -12.40 -13.04 -9.58
N SER A 111 -11.57 -12.57 -10.48
CA SER A 111 -12.00 -11.99 -11.75
C SER A 111 -11.25 -12.62 -12.91
N VAL A 112 -11.91 -12.65 -14.05
CA VAL A 112 -11.28 -13.06 -15.30
C VAL A 112 -10.44 -11.92 -15.81
N VAL A 113 -9.14 -12.16 -15.98
CA VAL A 113 -8.18 -11.16 -16.47
C VAL A 113 -7.47 -11.67 -17.72
N TYR A 114 -6.95 -10.72 -18.49
CA TYR A 114 -6.27 -10.97 -19.76
C TYR A 114 -4.83 -10.48 -19.71
N ASP A 115 -3.93 -11.17 -20.39
CA ASP A 115 -2.56 -10.71 -20.54
C ASP A 115 -2.53 -9.46 -21.43
N GLY A 116 -1.92 -8.39 -20.93
CA GLY A 116 -1.82 -7.12 -21.66
C GLY A 116 -0.92 -7.15 -22.89
N ARG A 117 -0.11 -8.20 -23.07
CA ARG A 117 0.76 -8.36 -24.24
C ARG A 117 0.14 -9.22 -25.33
N SER A 118 -0.37 -10.40 -24.95
CA SER A 118 -0.94 -11.36 -25.89
C SER A 118 -2.44 -11.14 -26.13
N GLY A 119 -3.15 -10.51 -25.20
CA GLY A 119 -4.60 -10.40 -25.21
C GLY A 119 -5.31 -11.70 -24.81
N GLU A 120 -4.57 -12.75 -24.47
CA GLU A 120 -5.13 -14.04 -24.09
C GLU A 120 -5.66 -14.01 -22.63
N LYS A 121 -6.72 -14.78 -22.41
CA LYS A 121 -7.29 -14.97 -21.07
C LYS A 121 -6.36 -15.84 -20.24
N PHE A 122 -6.14 -15.47 -18.97
CA PHE A 122 -5.43 -16.33 -18.03
C PHE A 122 -6.17 -17.65 -17.81
N ALA A 123 -5.42 -18.74 -17.66
CA ALA A 123 -5.96 -20.09 -17.50
C ALA A 123 -6.87 -20.24 -16.26
N ARG A 124 -6.66 -19.42 -15.24
CA ARG A 124 -7.47 -19.42 -14.01
C ARG A 124 -7.87 -18.00 -13.66
N PRO A 125 -9.05 -17.80 -13.05
CA PRO A 125 -9.42 -16.51 -12.50
C PRO A 125 -8.42 -16.08 -11.42
N VAL A 126 -8.21 -14.77 -11.28
CA VAL A 126 -7.20 -14.17 -10.41
C VAL A 126 -7.90 -13.25 -9.43
N THR A 127 -7.45 -13.23 -8.17
CA THR A 127 -7.91 -12.26 -7.18
C THR A 127 -7.45 -10.87 -7.57
N VAL A 128 -8.41 -9.96 -7.75
CA VAL A 128 -8.18 -8.56 -8.11
C VAL A 128 -8.88 -7.70 -7.07
N GLY A 129 -8.24 -6.63 -6.66
CA GLY A 129 -8.86 -5.71 -5.72
C GLY A 129 -8.01 -4.47 -5.47
N MET A 130 -8.50 -3.63 -4.58
CA MET A 130 -7.84 -2.39 -4.17
C MET A 130 -7.22 -2.59 -2.79
N LYS A 131 -5.97 -2.16 -2.67
CA LYS A 131 -5.21 -2.25 -1.44
C LYS A 131 -4.62 -0.89 -1.09
N TYR A 132 -4.62 -0.55 0.19
CA TYR A 132 -4.00 0.66 0.68
C TYR A 132 -2.50 0.46 0.86
N ILE A 133 -1.70 1.17 0.09
CA ILE A 133 -0.24 1.06 0.11
C ILE A 133 0.35 2.40 0.56
N LEU A 134 1.18 2.35 1.59
CA LEU A 134 1.93 3.49 2.09
C LEU A 134 3.37 3.46 1.57
N LYS A 135 3.87 4.60 1.15
CA LYS A 135 5.29 4.81 0.94
C LYS A 135 5.95 5.11 2.29
N LEU A 136 6.89 4.27 2.70
CA LEU A 136 7.63 4.50 3.93
C LEU A 136 8.74 5.53 3.71
N HIS A 137 9.07 6.27 4.78
CA HIS A 137 10.10 7.32 4.76
C HIS A 137 11.54 6.77 4.80
N HIS A 138 11.76 5.58 4.24
CA HIS A 138 13.07 4.99 4.04
C HIS A 138 13.65 5.40 2.67
N LEU A 139 13.85 6.69 2.49
CA LEU A 139 14.35 7.26 1.24
C LEU A 139 15.86 7.06 1.11
N VAL A 140 16.32 6.90 -0.12
CA VAL A 140 17.75 6.76 -0.42
C VAL A 140 18.54 7.98 0.03
N ASP A 141 18.00 9.17 -0.15
CA ASP A 141 18.63 10.45 0.22
C ASP A 141 18.95 10.54 1.71
N GLU A 142 18.12 9.92 2.56
CA GLU A 142 18.39 9.85 4.00
C GLU A 142 19.44 8.81 4.38
N LYS A 143 19.62 7.79 3.54
CA LYS A 143 20.56 6.68 3.80
C LYS A 143 21.88 6.85 3.09
N ILE A 144 21.92 7.59 1.99
CA ILE A 144 23.16 7.84 1.27
C ILE A 144 24.12 8.62 2.15
N HIS A 145 25.35 8.12 2.28
CA HIS A 145 26.36 8.75 3.10
C HIS A 145 27.76 8.45 2.54
N ALA A 146 28.60 9.46 2.50
CA ALA A 146 30.00 9.35 2.13
C ALA A 146 30.83 10.26 3.03
N ARG A 147 32.08 9.91 3.22
CA ARG A 147 33.04 10.69 4.02
C ARG A 147 34.43 10.63 3.38
N SER A 148 35.07 11.75 3.29
CA SER A 148 36.51 11.85 3.01
C SER A 148 37.28 12.19 4.29
N ILE A 149 37.00 13.34 4.87
CA ILE A 149 37.60 13.85 6.12
C ILE A 149 36.44 14.29 7.02
N GLY A 150 36.54 14.04 8.33
CA GLY A 150 35.49 14.44 9.28
C GLY A 150 35.95 14.31 10.71
N PRO A 151 35.04 14.47 11.70
CA PRO A 151 35.37 14.44 13.12
C PRO A 151 35.86 13.06 13.56
N TYR A 152 36.78 13.08 14.53
CA TYR A 152 37.35 11.92 15.17
C TYR A 152 37.00 11.87 16.66
N SER A 153 36.98 10.68 17.24
CA SER A 153 36.81 10.50 18.69
C SER A 153 38.01 11.08 19.45
N LEU A 154 37.74 11.76 20.55
CA LEU A 154 38.79 12.36 21.38
C LEU A 154 39.68 11.31 22.05
N VAL A 155 39.13 10.16 22.42
CA VAL A 155 39.85 9.11 23.15
C VAL A 155 40.60 8.16 22.23
N THR A 156 39.91 7.63 21.23
CA THR A 156 40.44 6.60 20.33
C THR A 156 41.08 7.14 19.06
N GLN A 157 40.88 8.44 18.78
CA GLN A 157 41.34 9.08 17.53
C GLN A 157 40.84 8.34 16.27
N GLN A 158 39.74 7.64 16.38
CA GLN A 158 39.06 6.95 15.27
C GLN A 158 37.90 7.76 14.73
N PRO A 159 37.53 7.60 13.44
CA PRO A 159 36.34 8.24 12.90
C PRO A 159 35.09 7.91 13.71
N LEU A 160 34.24 8.92 13.96
CA LEU A 160 32.94 8.72 14.60
C LEU A 160 32.04 7.83 13.74
N GLY A 161 31.08 7.16 14.35
CA GLY A 161 30.06 6.37 13.66
C GLY A 161 28.80 7.19 13.37
N GLY A 162 28.04 6.78 12.34
CA GLY A 162 26.72 7.33 12.03
C GLY A 162 26.75 8.52 11.06
N LYS A 163 25.67 8.60 10.25
CA LYS A 163 25.50 9.66 9.25
C LYS A 163 25.34 11.05 9.88
N ALA A 164 24.60 11.15 10.99
CA ALA A 164 24.33 12.41 11.65
C ALA A 164 25.59 13.12 12.17
N GLN A 165 26.62 12.35 12.52
CA GLN A 165 27.91 12.85 13.01
C GLN A 165 28.97 12.97 11.91
N PHE A 166 28.56 12.84 10.66
CA PHE A 166 29.47 12.76 9.52
C PHE A 166 30.56 11.70 9.73
N GLY A 167 30.15 10.53 10.24
CA GLY A 167 31.02 9.43 10.59
C GLY A 167 31.42 8.56 9.39
N GLY A 168 32.42 7.71 9.59
CA GLY A 168 32.87 6.74 8.59
C GLY A 168 32.23 5.37 8.78
N GLN A 169 32.27 4.56 7.73
CA GLN A 169 31.87 3.16 7.78
C GLN A 169 32.99 2.34 8.42
N ARG A 170 32.64 1.39 9.30
CA ARG A 170 33.59 0.45 9.83
C ARG A 170 33.92 -0.62 8.78
N PHE A 171 35.20 -0.75 8.47
CA PHE A 171 35.72 -1.82 7.64
C PHE A 171 36.27 -2.92 8.56
N GLY A 172 35.44 -3.89 8.91
CA GLY A 172 35.80 -4.96 9.85
C GLY A 172 36.47 -6.14 9.17
N GLU A 173 36.78 -7.15 9.97
CA GLU A 173 37.46 -8.37 9.53
C GLU A 173 36.67 -9.14 8.46
N MET A 174 35.34 -9.22 8.60
CA MET A 174 34.48 -9.90 7.62
C MET A 174 34.48 -9.20 6.27
N GLU A 175 34.51 -7.87 6.25
CA GLU A 175 34.57 -7.08 5.02
C GLU A 175 35.91 -7.26 4.30
N VAL A 176 37.01 -7.44 5.06
CA VAL A 176 38.33 -7.81 4.51
C VAL A 176 38.27 -9.16 3.83
N TRP A 177 37.68 -10.17 4.47
CA TRP A 177 37.48 -11.48 3.85
C TRP A 177 36.69 -11.44 2.56
N ALA A 178 35.65 -10.61 2.50
CA ALA A 178 34.88 -10.43 1.30
C ALA A 178 35.74 -9.86 0.14
N LEU A 179 36.59 -8.88 0.41
CA LEU A 179 37.50 -8.32 -0.60
C LEU A 179 38.54 -9.33 -1.04
N GLU A 180 39.09 -10.13 -0.12
CA GLU A 180 40.02 -11.21 -0.42
C GLU A 180 39.38 -12.27 -1.33
N ALA A 181 38.12 -12.66 -1.03
CA ALA A 181 37.38 -13.61 -1.83
C ALA A 181 37.11 -13.13 -3.28
N TYR A 182 36.95 -11.85 -3.47
CA TYR A 182 36.83 -11.23 -4.80
C TYR A 182 38.17 -10.94 -5.48
N GLY A 183 39.28 -11.15 -4.79
CA GLY A 183 40.63 -10.85 -5.31
C GLY A 183 40.89 -9.35 -5.50
N ALA A 184 40.20 -8.50 -4.73
CA ALA A 184 40.28 -7.03 -4.82
C ALA A 184 41.56 -6.50 -4.09
N ALA A 185 42.73 -6.99 -4.47
CA ALA A 185 44.01 -6.71 -3.83
C ALA A 185 44.35 -5.20 -3.81
N TYR A 186 44.00 -4.47 -4.83
CA TYR A 186 44.27 -3.03 -4.91
C TYR A 186 43.58 -2.24 -3.79
N THR A 187 42.34 -2.54 -3.47
CA THR A 187 41.60 -1.90 -2.37
C THR A 187 42.24 -2.20 -1.03
N CYS A 188 42.70 -3.43 -0.81
CA CYS A 188 43.42 -3.84 0.40
C CYS A 188 44.77 -3.09 0.53
N LEU A 189 45.50 -2.97 -0.54
CA LEU A 189 46.79 -2.24 -0.55
C LEU A 189 46.61 -0.75 -0.26
N LEU A 190 45.55 -0.12 -0.76
CA LEU A 190 45.27 1.29 -0.51
C LEU A 190 45.04 1.58 0.97
N TYR A 191 44.41 0.66 1.71
CA TYR A 191 44.14 0.80 3.14
C TYR A 191 45.34 0.43 4.02
N THR A 192 46.19 -0.46 3.56
CA THR A 192 47.33 -0.98 4.34
C THR A 192 48.65 -0.31 4.00
N SER A 193 48.74 0.39 2.86
CA SER A 193 49.92 1.12 2.48
C SER A 193 50.08 2.37 3.34
N PRO A 194 51.22 2.58 4.00
CA PRO A 194 51.46 3.77 4.79
C PRO A 194 51.34 5.03 3.90
N SER A 195 50.56 5.98 4.36
CA SER A 195 50.41 7.23 3.68
C SER A 195 51.72 8.05 3.81
N PRO A 196 51.99 8.94 2.85
CA PRO A 196 53.15 9.85 3.00
C PRO A 196 53.09 10.75 4.25
N ARG A 197 51.98 10.79 4.95
CA ARG A 197 51.80 11.51 6.21
C ARG A 197 52.19 10.69 7.44
N ASP A 198 52.36 9.38 7.28
CA ASP A 198 52.74 8.47 8.35
C ASP A 198 54.26 8.27 8.41
N GLN A 199 54.99 8.92 7.52
CA GLN A 199 56.45 9.07 7.51
C GLN A 199 56.83 10.47 8.01
#